data_d60d1aaf6ffbbe9829fd2af758c206af
#
_entry.id   d60d1aaf6ffbbe9829fd2af758c206af
#
_cell.length_a   1.000
_cell.length_b   1.000
_cell.length_c   1.000
_cell.angle_alpha   90.00
_cell.angle_beta   90.00
_cell.angle_gamma   90.00
#
_symmetry.space_group_name_H-M   'P 1'
#
loop_
_entity.id
_entity.type
_entity.pdbx_description
1 polymer ?
#
loop_
_entity_poly.entity_id
_entity_poly.type
_entity_poly.pdbx_seq_one_letter_code
_entity_poly.pdbx_strand_id
1 'polypeptide(L)'
;YRRPIVTNIYKEPIDLFDAHLYPGGAVRLHYLKNLIGEDKFRQALKLFLKRHEKGLVETIDLSRCLQEVSGQNFDEWMSQWIYRGGYPSLELSYSWNKEIAEVTIKQVQKAEKKGDELLFKLPLKLEFYFSRGSEKFSIEIKSKEEKFCFKLNRKPLYFRLDPDYECPVKKVKLDISQSMLHEQLKRDSDPIGRIEAAQSLATKTANVKILSQCLKSETDWGVAHRIAQALGKISGDAARDALIKALNHHKQAKIRWGIIQALATFSGDEKVASCLKKVAEGDPSYRVEAVSLAALGRIKAKDCRKFLERFLDRPSHNDMGRAAIFRALANLEDENAWQTIMQGAEYG
;
A
#
# COMPACT_ATOMS: atom_id res chain seq x y z
N TYR A 1 -6.51 10.01 -9.63
CA TYR A 1 -6.79 9.06 -10.73
C TYR A 1 -8.30 8.94 -10.93
N ARG A 2 -8.88 9.75 -11.83
CA ARG A 2 -10.34 9.78 -12.03
C ARG A 2 -10.74 9.54 -13.47
N ARG A 3 -9.84 9.76 -14.45
CA ARG A 3 -10.18 9.55 -15.86
C ARG A 3 -10.46 8.07 -16.18
N PRO A 4 -11.27 7.76 -17.19
CA PRO A 4 -11.41 6.40 -17.70
C PRO A 4 -10.11 5.87 -18.34
N ILE A 5 -10.03 4.57 -18.55
CA ILE A 5 -8.89 3.95 -19.28
C ILE A 5 -8.91 4.48 -20.73
N VAL A 6 -10.05 4.39 -21.39
CA VAL A 6 -10.26 4.94 -22.73
C VAL A 6 -10.80 6.35 -22.61
N THR A 7 -10.11 7.31 -23.20
CA THR A 7 -10.49 8.72 -23.22
C THR A 7 -10.01 9.38 -24.52
N ASN A 8 -10.78 10.32 -25.01
CA ASN A 8 -10.43 11.22 -26.12
C ASN A 8 -10.10 12.65 -25.62
N ILE A 9 -10.01 12.85 -24.30
CA ILE A 9 -9.67 14.13 -23.68
C ILE A 9 -8.22 14.08 -23.23
N TYR A 10 -7.31 14.60 -24.03
CA TYR A 10 -5.88 14.72 -23.76
C TYR A 10 -5.30 15.85 -24.63
N LYS A 11 -4.16 16.41 -24.23
CA LYS A 11 -3.43 17.40 -25.04
C LYS A 11 -2.54 16.73 -26.08
N GLU A 12 -1.73 15.79 -25.65
CA GLU A 12 -0.81 15.02 -26.48
C GLU A 12 -0.96 13.52 -26.17
N PRO A 13 -0.75 12.63 -27.19
CA PRO A 13 -0.87 11.18 -26.98
C PRO A 13 0.00 10.63 -25.85
N ILE A 14 1.16 11.25 -25.58
CA ILE A 14 2.08 10.85 -24.51
C ILE A 14 1.45 11.01 -23.11
N ASP A 15 0.50 11.90 -22.93
CA ASP A 15 -0.21 12.13 -21.65
C ASP A 15 -1.02 10.90 -21.22
N LEU A 16 -1.32 10.00 -22.18
CA LEU A 16 -2.03 8.75 -21.91
C LEU A 16 -1.12 7.67 -21.33
N PHE A 17 0.21 7.83 -21.42
CA PHE A 17 1.20 6.88 -20.86
C PHE A 17 1.38 7.11 -19.36
N ASP A 18 0.35 6.84 -18.61
CA ASP A 18 0.27 7.12 -17.19
C ASP A 18 -0.13 5.89 -16.36
N ALA A 19 -0.36 6.10 -15.07
CA ALA A 19 -0.78 5.05 -14.15
C ALA A 19 -2.23 4.56 -14.39
N HIS A 20 -3.07 5.27 -15.17
CA HIS A 20 -4.37 4.73 -15.56
C HIS A 20 -4.21 3.64 -16.60
N LEU A 21 -3.35 3.86 -17.59
CA LEU A 21 -3.14 2.91 -18.68
C LEU A 21 -2.45 1.64 -18.21
N TYR A 22 -1.26 1.75 -17.58
CA TYR A 22 -0.46 0.60 -17.22
C TYR A 22 -0.95 -0.13 -15.97
N PRO A 23 -0.74 0.37 -14.73
CA PRO A 23 -1.21 -0.34 -13.55
C PRO A 23 -2.74 -0.38 -13.47
N GLY A 24 -3.44 0.65 -13.93
CA GLY A 24 -4.89 0.68 -13.96
C GLY A 24 -5.48 -0.35 -14.94
N GLY A 25 -4.90 -0.49 -16.13
CA GLY A 25 -5.25 -1.52 -17.10
C GLY A 25 -4.95 -2.93 -16.58
N ALA A 26 -3.75 -3.12 -16.01
CA ALA A 26 -3.33 -4.41 -15.45
C ALA A 26 -4.28 -4.92 -14.37
N VAL A 27 -4.69 -4.07 -13.42
CA VAL A 27 -5.63 -4.44 -12.35
C VAL A 27 -7.01 -4.82 -12.91
N ARG A 28 -7.49 -4.13 -13.94
CA ARG A 28 -8.78 -4.45 -14.59
C ARG A 28 -8.71 -5.74 -15.38
N LEU A 29 -7.62 -6.00 -16.09
CA LEU A 29 -7.41 -7.28 -16.77
C LEU A 29 -7.27 -8.44 -15.78
N HIS A 30 -6.62 -8.22 -14.64
CA HIS A 30 -6.57 -9.20 -13.56
C HIS A 30 -7.97 -9.53 -13.03
N TYR A 31 -8.78 -8.50 -12.79
CA TYR A 31 -10.16 -8.68 -12.36
C TYR A 31 -10.99 -9.46 -13.41
N LEU A 32 -10.86 -9.09 -14.67
CA LEU A 32 -11.54 -9.78 -15.77
C LEU A 32 -11.12 -11.26 -15.85
N LYS A 33 -9.83 -11.54 -15.71
CA LYS A 33 -9.31 -12.92 -15.63
C LYS A 33 -9.98 -13.71 -14.50
N ASN A 34 -10.13 -13.11 -13.33
CA ASN A 34 -10.76 -13.78 -12.18
C ASN A 34 -12.26 -14.02 -12.39
N LEU A 35 -12.96 -13.14 -13.12
CA LEU A 35 -14.38 -13.29 -13.45
C LEU A 35 -14.65 -14.46 -14.40
N ILE A 36 -13.82 -14.63 -15.45
CA ILE A 36 -14.06 -15.64 -16.49
C ILE A 36 -13.22 -16.90 -16.35
N GLY A 37 -12.26 -16.89 -15.45
CA GLY A 37 -11.29 -17.96 -15.25
C GLY A 37 -10.06 -17.84 -16.17
N GLU A 38 -8.94 -18.35 -15.70
CA GLU A 38 -7.64 -18.20 -16.36
C GLU A 38 -7.62 -18.82 -17.75
N ASP A 39 -8.18 -20.01 -17.94
CA ASP A 39 -8.15 -20.73 -19.22
C ASP A 39 -8.91 -19.98 -20.32
N LYS A 40 -10.14 -19.54 -20.04
CA LYS A 40 -10.93 -18.73 -20.97
C LYS A 40 -10.27 -17.39 -21.26
N PHE A 41 -9.70 -16.75 -20.23
CA PHE A 41 -8.98 -15.50 -20.44
C PHE A 41 -7.78 -15.67 -21.36
N ARG A 42 -6.96 -16.71 -21.17
CA ARG A 42 -5.82 -17.02 -22.03
C ARG A 42 -6.26 -17.35 -23.47
N GLN A 43 -7.34 -18.10 -23.63
CA GLN A 43 -7.90 -18.42 -24.95
C GLN A 43 -8.38 -17.15 -25.68
N ALA A 44 -9.08 -16.24 -24.98
CA ALA A 44 -9.54 -14.98 -25.55
C ALA A 44 -8.36 -14.07 -25.98
N LEU A 45 -7.30 -13.99 -25.15
CA LEU A 45 -6.09 -13.25 -25.53
C LEU A 45 -5.37 -13.87 -26.75
N LYS A 46 -5.27 -15.20 -26.83
CA LYS A 46 -4.69 -15.87 -28.01
C LYS A 46 -5.52 -15.58 -29.26
N LEU A 47 -6.84 -15.65 -29.16
CA LEU A 47 -7.75 -15.34 -30.26
C LEU A 47 -7.58 -13.88 -30.71
N PHE A 48 -7.55 -12.94 -29.74
CA PHE A 48 -7.36 -11.52 -30.01
C PHE A 48 -6.03 -11.26 -30.76
N LEU A 49 -4.91 -11.79 -30.28
CA LEU A 49 -3.61 -11.61 -30.90
C LEU A 49 -3.54 -12.23 -32.31
N LYS A 50 -4.10 -13.43 -32.48
CA LYS A 50 -4.14 -14.11 -33.80
C LYS A 50 -5.01 -13.36 -34.79
N ARG A 51 -6.18 -12.86 -34.39
CA ARG A 51 -7.15 -12.17 -35.25
C ARG A 51 -6.63 -10.82 -35.74
N HIS A 52 -5.88 -10.13 -34.91
CA HIS A 52 -5.43 -8.76 -35.13
C HIS A 52 -3.91 -8.66 -35.34
N GLU A 53 -3.25 -9.76 -35.75
CA GLU A 53 -1.82 -9.77 -35.99
C GLU A 53 -1.44 -8.70 -37.05
N LYS A 54 -0.51 -7.82 -36.69
CA LYS A 54 -0.02 -6.69 -37.52
C LYS A 54 -1.11 -5.67 -37.92
N GLY A 55 -2.29 -5.73 -37.26
CA GLY A 55 -3.38 -4.80 -37.51
C GLY A 55 -3.49 -3.75 -36.39
N LEU A 56 -4.45 -2.83 -36.58
CA LEU A 56 -4.89 -1.91 -35.53
C LEU A 56 -5.98 -2.58 -34.70
N VAL A 57 -6.05 -2.21 -33.42
CA VAL A 57 -7.03 -2.75 -32.48
C VAL A 57 -7.67 -1.67 -31.65
N GLU A 58 -8.92 -1.92 -31.27
CA GLU A 58 -9.66 -1.12 -30.32
C GLU A 58 -10.14 -1.99 -29.13
N THR A 59 -10.60 -1.37 -28.07
CA THR A 59 -11.12 -2.07 -26.90
C THR A 59 -12.25 -3.03 -27.22
N ILE A 60 -13.10 -2.68 -28.20
CA ILE A 60 -14.21 -3.52 -28.64
C ILE A 60 -13.74 -4.86 -29.24
N ASP A 61 -12.58 -4.90 -29.87
CA ASP A 61 -12.05 -6.12 -30.46
C ASP A 61 -11.65 -7.14 -29.39
N LEU A 62 -11.10 -6.64 -28.27
CA LEU A 62 -10.83 -7.48 -27.10
C LEU A 62 -12.16 -7.97 -26.47
N SER A 63 -13.16 -7.08 -26.34
CA SER A 63 -14.48 -7.44 -25.81
C SER A 63 -15.13 -8.55 -26.62
N ARG A 64 -15.11 -8.47 -27.97
CA ARG A 64 -15.65 -9.50 -28.86
C ARG A 64 -14.97 -10.85 -28.69
N CYS A 65 -13.64 -10.87 -28.57
CA CYS A 65 -12.90 -12.11 -28.33
C CYS A 65 -13.22 -12.74 -26.96
N LEU A 66 -13.42 -11.90 -25.93
CA LEU A 66 -13.85 -12.35 -24.60
C LEU A 66 -15.25 -12.95 -24.65
N GLN A 67 -16.20 -12.29 -25.31
CA GLN A 67 -17.56 -12.78 -25.49
C GLN A 67 -17.61 -14.11 -26.24
N GLU A 68 -16.86 -14.22 -27.32
CA GLU A 68 -16.81 -15.44 -28.16
C GLU A 68 -16.31 -16.66 -27.39
N VAL A 69 -15.23 -16.48 -26.60
CA VAL A 69 -14.62 -17.58 -25.85
C VAL A 69 -15.41 -17.92 -24.58
N SER A 70 -15.92 -16.92 -23.88
CA SER A 70 -16.59 -17.15 -22.59
C SER A 70 -18.09 -17.45 -22.70
N GLY A 71 -18.74 -17.00 -23.79
CA GLY A 71 -20.19 -16.99 -23.93
C GLY A 71 -20.91 -15.94 -23.08
N GLN A 72 -20.17 -14.99 -22.50
CA GLN A 72 -20.71 -13.95 -21.60
C GLN A 72 -20.68 -12.56 -22.28
N ASN A 73 -21.66 -11.72 -21.97
CA ASN A 73 -21.66 -10.31 -22.41
C ASN A 73 -20.85 -9.46 -21.43
N PHE A 74 -19.95 -8.62 -21.96
CA PHE A 74 -19.08 -7.72 -21.18
C PHE A 74 -19.41 -6.23 -21.33
N ASP A 75 -20.51 -5.86 -21.99
CA ASP A 75 -20.83 -4.45 -22.26
C ASP A 75 -20.96 -3.63 -20.97
N GLU A 76 -21.66 -4.17 -19.96
CA GLU A 76 -21.78 -3.51 -18.65
C GLU A 76 -20.43 -3.43 -17.95
N TRP A 77 -19.64 -4.50 -18.00
CA TRP A 77 -18.30 -4.52 -17.41
C TRP A 77 -17.38 -3.50 -18.09
N MET A 78 -17.37 -3.45 -19.42
CA MET A 78 -16.59 -2.47 -20.18
C MET A 78 -17.03 -1.03 -19.88
N SER A 79 -18.34 -0.79 -19.83
CA SER A 79 -18.89 0.50 -19.44
C SER A 79 -18.41 0.94 -18.06
N GLN A 80 -18.48 0.02 -17.08
CA GLN A 80 -18.12 0.33 -15.69
C GLN A 80 -16.61 0.52 -15.48
N TRP A 81 -15.76 -0.28 -16.14
CA TRP A 81 -14.34 -0.38 -15.79
C TRP A 81 -13.40 0.25 -16.81
N ILE A 82 -13.82 0.40 -18.06
CA ILE A 82 -12.96 0.89 -19.14
C ILE A 82 -13.40 2.30 -19.58
N TYR A 83 -14.70 2.50 -19.80
CA TYR A 83 -15.22 3.76 -20.35
C TYR A 83 -15.67 4.77 -19.29
N ARG A 84 -15.89 4.34 -18.06
CA ARG A 84 -16.23 5.21 -16.94
C ARG A 84 -15.02 5.46 -16.04
N GLY A 85 -14.85 6.70 -15.58
CA GLY A 85 -13.78 7.09 -14.66
C GLY A 85 -14.07 6.69 -13.21
N GLY A 86 -13.04 6.79 -12.38
CA GLY A 86 -13.12 6.47 -10.97
C GLY A 86 -12.87 5.00 -10.63
N TYR A 87 -13.03 4.70 -9.36
CA TYR A 87 -12.88 3.35 -8.79
C TYR A 87 -13.69 3.24 -7.49
N PRO A 88 -14.15 2.04 -7.12
CA PRO A 88 -14.92 1.85 -5.90
C PRO A 88 -14.07 2.10 -4.65
N SER A 89 -14.62 2.88 -3.73
CA SER A 89 -14.05 3.16 -2.41
C SER A 89 -15.04 2.72 -1.35
N LEU A 90 -14.63 1.79 -0.48
CA LEU A 90 -15.54 1.11 0.42
C LEU A 90 -15.22 1.45 1.88
N GLU A 91 -16.27 1.75 2.65
CA GLU A 91 -16.27 1.73 4.11
C GLU A 91 -16.96 0.45 4.58
N LEU A 92 -16.37 -0.21 5.57
CA LEU A 92 -16.88 -1.44 6.15
C LEU A 92 -17.12 -1.23 7.64
N SER A 93 -18.26 -1.75 8.14
CA SER A 93 -18.52 -1.90 9.56
C SER A 93 -18.96 -3.32 9.89
N TYR A 94 -18.71 -3.74 11.12
CA TYR A 94 -18.99 -5.08 11.59
C TYR A 94 -19.65 -5.07 12.94
N SER A 95 -20.68 -5.89 13.10
CA SER A 95 -21.27 -6.22 14.39
C SER A 95 -21.45 -7.73 14.57
N TRP A 96 -21.53 -8.17 15.82
CA TRP A 96 -21.75 -9.55 16.17
C TRP A 96 -22.84 -9.65 17.22
N ASN A 97 -23.89 -10.41 16.92
CA ASN A 97 -25.00 -10.66 17.84
C ASN A 97 -25.52 -12.09 17.71
N LYS A 98 -25.49 -12.88 18.78
CA LYS A 98 -26.08 -14.23 18.88
C LYS A 98 -25.90 -15.08 17.62
N GLU A 99 -24.65 -15.41 17.25
CA GLU A 99 -24.31 -16.21 16.06
C GLU A 99 -24.52 -15.51 14.70
N ILE A 100 -24.94 -14.26 14.68
CA ILE A 100 -25.07 -13.47 13.45
C ILE A 100 -23.91 -12.50 13.35
N ALA A 101 -23.09 -12.65 12.30
CA ALA A 101 -22.13 -11.66 11.86
C ALA A 101 -22.83 -10.71 10.85
N GLU A 102 -22.92 -9.45 11.19
CA GLU A 102 -23.45 -8.42 10.30
C GLU A 102 -22.30 -7.59 9.76
N VAL A 103 -22.19 -7.49 8.43
CA VAL A 103 -21.21 -6.65 7.75
C VAL A 103 -21.98 -5.64 6.89
N THR A 104 -21.79 -4.36 7.17
CA THR A 104 -22.33 -3.29 6.33
C THR A 104 -21.21 -2.74 5.47
N ILE A 105 -21.47 -2.61 4.16
CA ILE A 105 -20.53 -2.10 3.18
C ILE A 105 -21.15 -0.89 2.50
N LYS A 106 -20.39 0.21 2.48
CA LYS A 106 -20.84 1.48 1.90
C LYS A 106 -19.87 1.94 0.82
N GLN A 107 -20.40 2.27 -0.35
CA GLN A 107 -19.66 2.92 -1.43
C GLN A 107 -19.58 4.43 -1.15
N VAL A 108 -18.33 4.96 -1.07
CA VAL A 108 -18.10 6.37 -0.67
C VAL A 108 -17.31 7.18 -1.69
N GLN A 109 -17.09 6.64 -2.89
CA GLN A 109 -16.47 7.37 -3.98
C GLN A 109 -17.35 8.55 -4.41
N LYS A 110 -16.70 9.62 -4.86
CA LYS A 110 -17.38 10.83 -5.35
C LYS A 110 -17.47 10.78 -6.87
N ALA A 111 -18.63 11.11 -7.41
CA ALA A 111 -18.80 11.39 -8.82
C ALA A 111 -18.07 12.69 -9.23
N GLU A 112 -17.77 12.86 -10.51
CA GLU A 112 -17.14 14.07 -11.03
C GLU A 112 -18.07 15.28 -10.96
N LYS A 113 -19.33 15.08 -11.32
CA LYS A 113 -20.34 16.14 -11.24
C LYS A 113 -21.05 16.09 -9.89
N LYS A 114 -21.25 17.25 -9.30
CA LYS A 114 -21.99 17.39 -8.04
C LYS A 114 -23.46 17.01 -8.29
N GLY A 115 -23.94 16.02 -7.54
CA GLY A 115 -25.31 15.50 -7.66
C GLY A 115 -25.43 14.15 -8.36
N ASP A 116 -24.42 13.72 -9.12
CA ASP A 116 -24.40 12.39 -9.72
C ASP A 116 -23.99 11.34 -8.68
N GLU A 117 -24.54 10.13 -8.82
CA GLU A 117 -24.08 8.96 -8.08
C GLU A 117 -23.12 8.12 -8.95
N LEU A 118 -21.98 7.80 -8.39
CA LEU A 118 -21.02 6.88 -9.00
C LEU A 118 -21.08 5.56 -8.24
N LEU A 119 -21.88 4.61 -8.70
CA LEU A 119 -22.01 3.29 -8.10
C LEU A 119 -21.37 2.23 -8.99
N PHE A 120 -20.83 1.20 -8.34
CA PHE A 120 -20.24 0.03 -8.99
C PHE A 120 -20.99 -1.23 -8.57
N LYS A 121 -21.21 -2.13 -9.52
CA LYS A 121 -21.62 -3.50 -9.20
C LYS A 121 -20.38 -4.33 -8.92
N LEU A 122 -20.30 -4.90 -7.73
CA LEU A 122 -19.11 -5.56 -7.22
C LEU A 122 -19.46 -6.95 -6.69
N PRO A 123 -19.25 -8.01 -7.48
CA PRO A 123 -19.21 -9.36 -6.95
C PRO A 123 -17.91 -9.53 -6.17
N LEU A 124 -18.01 -9.80 -4.87
CA LEU A 124 -16.88 -9.89 -3.95
C LEU A 124 -16.99 -11.15 -3.10
N LYS A 125 -15.89 -11.52 -2.47
CA LYS A 125 -15.83 -12.55 -1.46
C LYS A 125 -15.58 -11.93 -0.09
N LEU A 126 -16.25 -12.47 0.92
CA LEU A 126 -16.05 -12.13 2.31
C LEU A 126 -15.66 -13.40 3.06
N GLU A 127 -14.57 -13.37 3.81
CA GLU A 127 -14.04 -14.54 4.50
C GLU A 127 -13.86 -14.24 5.99
N PHE A 128 -14.45 -15.07 6.83
CA PHE A 128 -14.34 -15.02 8.27
C PHE A 128 -13.31 -16.02 8.76
N TYR A 129 -12.38 -15.57 9.59
CA TYR A 129 -11.28 -16.38 10.10
C TYR A 129 -11.48 -16.72 11.58
N PHE A 130 -11.23 -17.98 11.92
CA PHE A 130 -11.40 -18.52 13.26
C PHE A 130 -10.06 -18.99 13.83
N SER A 131 -10.07 -19.54 15.04
CA SER A 131 -8.86 -20.17 15.62
C SER A 131 -8.36 -21.36 14.79
N ARG A 132 -9.27 -22.03 14.09
CA ARG A 132 -8.98 -23.10 13.11
C ARG A 132 -9.92 -22.92 11.92
N GLY A 133 -9.34 -22.78 10.71
CA GLY A 133 -10.08 -22.65 9.46
C GLY A 133 -10.74 -21.29 9.26
N SER A 134 -11.41 -21.19 8.13
CA SER A 134 -12.17 -20.01 7.69
C SER A 134 -13.45 -20.41 6.97
N GLU A 135 -14.39 -19.49 6.87
CA GLU A 135 -15.63 -19.63 6.08
C GLU A 135 -15.71 -18.47 5.09
N LYS A 136 -15.87 -18.80 3.79
CA LYS A 136 -15.88 -17.85 2.69
C LYS A 136 -17.29 -17.76 2.08
N PHE A 137 -17.76 -16.53 1.86
CA PHE A 137 -19.08 -16.24 1.31
C PHE A 137 -18.94 -15.33 0.09
N SER A 138 -19.73 -15.60 -0.95
CA SER A 138 -19.87 -14.68 -2.09
C SER A 138 -20.96 -13.66 -1.79
N ILE A 139 -20.70 -12.40 -2.07
CA ILE A 139 -21.63 -11.28 -1.93
C ILE A 139 -21.61 -10.45 -3.21
N GLU A 140 -22.67 -9.69 -3.44
CA GLU A 140 -22.72 -8.76 -4.54
C GLU A 140 -23.21 -7.39 -4.02
N ILE A 141 -22.42 -6.35 -4.25
CA ILE A 141 -22.77 -4.98 -3.88
C ILE A 141 -23.31 -4.27 -5.12
N LYS A 142 -24.55 -3.76 -5.06
CA LYS A 142 -25.23 -3.08 -6.16
C LYS A 142 -25.65 -1.65 -5.81
N SER A 143 -25.80 -1.36 -4.54
CA SER A 143 -26.28 -0.08 -4.02
C SER A 143 -25.20 0.67 -3.24
N LYS A 144 -25.57 1.88 -2.82
CA LYS A 144 -24.67 2.77 -2.06
C LYS A 144 -24.28 2.20 -0.70
N GLU A 145 -25.22 1.50 -0.07
CA GLU A 145 -25.02 0.85 1.22
C GLU A 145 -25.78 -0.47 1.25
N GLU A 146 -25.11 -1.54 1.61
CA GLU A 146 -25.72 -2.85 1.76
C GLU A 146 -25.25 -3.54 3.03
N LYS A 147 -26.17 -4.33 3.58
CA LYS A 147 -25.99 -5.08 4.81
C LYS A 147 -26.10 -6.56 4.52
N PHE A 148 -25.09 -7.31 4.95
CA PHE A 148 -25.01 -8.76 4.81
C PHE A 148 -25.01 -9.41 6.18
N CYS A 149 -25.86 -10.41 6.39
CA CYS A 149 -25.97 -11.17 7.64
C CYS A 149 -25.57 -12.61 7.40
N PHE A 150 -24.64 -13.10 8.23
CA PHE A 150 -24.11 -14.46 8.15
C PHE A 150 -24.33 -15.18 9.47
N LYS A 151 -24.97 -16.34 9.42
CA LYS A 151 -25.07 -17.21 10.59
C LYS A 151 -23.77 -18.01 10.71
N LEU A 152 -23.03 -17.81 11.79
CA LEU A 152 -21.75 -18.47 12.07
C LEU A 152 -21.85 -19.19 13.41
N ASN A 153 -21.31 -20.39 13.51
CA ASN A 153 -21.37 -21.22 14.75
C ASN A 153 -20.54 -20.62 15.90
N ARG A 154 -19.65 -19.67 15.60
CA ARG A 154 -18.76 -19.03 16.57
C ARG A 154 -18.34 -17.67 16.09
N LYS A 155 -17.98 -16.78 17.01
CA LYS A 155 -17.47 -15.44 16.69
C LYS A 155 -16.13 -15.52 15.97
N PRO A 156 -15.97 -14.89 14.80
CA PRO A 156 -14.70 -14.84 14.09
C PRO A 156 -13.66 -14.02 14.83
N LEU A 157 -12.40 -14.37 14.68
CA LEU A 157 -11.27 -13.59 15.18
C LEU A 157 -11.10 -12.30 14.38
N TYR A 158 -11.23 -12.39 13.05
CA TYR A 158 -11.26 -11.27 12.11
C TYR A 158 -11.95 -11.72 10.81
N PHE A 159 -12.17 -10.79 9.91
CA PHE A 159 -12.67 -11.08 8.56
C PHE A 159 -11.94 -10.22 7.52
N ARG A 160 -12.00 -10.66 6.26
CA ARG A 160 -11.48 -9.91 5.12
C ARG A 160 -12.52 -9.81 4.02
N LEU A 161 -12.63 -8.63 3.44
CA LEU A 161 -13.34 -8.41 2.18
C LEU A 161 -12.34 -8.54 1.04
N ASP A 162 -12.72 -9.27 -0.02
CA ASP A 162 -11.86 -9.56 -1.17
C ASP A 162 -10.47 -10.08 -0.73
N PRO A 163 -10.44 -11.24 -0.04
CA PRO A 163 -9.20 -11.79 0.52
C PRO A 163 -8.17 -12.16 -0.54
N ASP A 164 -8.64 -12.49 -1.75
CA ASP A 164 -7.82 -12.93 -2.87
C ASP A 164 -7.45 -11.77 -3.83
N TYR A 165 -7.86 -10.52 -3.52
CA TYR A 165 -7.63 -9.30 -4.32
C TYR A 165 -8.09 -9.45 -5.78
N GLU A 166 -9.25 -10.06 -5.97
CA GLU A 166 -9.81 -10.33 -7.28
C GLU A 166 -10.40 -9.07 -7.94
N CYS A 167 -10.91 -8.12 -7.13
CA CYS A 167 -11.57 -6.92 -7.59
C CYS A 167 -10.78 -5.64 -7.26
N PRO A 168 -10.72 -4.64 -8.17
CA PRO A 168 -10.00 -3.39 -7.93
C PRO A 168 -10.76 -2.43 -7.00
N VAL A 169 -10.90 -2.79 -5.73
CA VAL A 169 -11.56 -1.99 -4.69
C VAL A 169 -10.57 -1.35 -3.74
N LYS A 170 -10.90 -0.17 -3.23
CA LYS A 170 -10.16 0.49 -2.16
C LYS A 170 -10.97 0.44 -0.88
N LYS A 171 -10.43 -0.18 0.15
CA LYS A 171 -10.99 -0.13 1.50
C LYS A 171 -10.47 1.16 2.18
N VAL A 172 -11.34 2.12 2.45
CA VAL A 172 -10.95 3.45 2.96
C VAL A 172 -11.16 3.58 4.47
N LYS A 173 -12.09 2.80 5.04
CA LYS A 173 -12.35 2.77 6.47
C LYS A 173 -12.83 1.38 6.89
N LEU A 174 -12.26 0.90 7.99
CA LEU A 174 -12.67 -0.34 8.65
C LEU A 174 -13.14 0.01 10.07
N ASP A 175 -14.45 0.04 10.26
CA ASP A 175 -15.08 0.24 11.57
C ASP A 175 -15.32 -1.13 12.21
N ILE A 176 -14.22 -1.70 12.69
CA ILE A 176 -14.17 -3.01 13.35
C ILE A 176 -13.44 -2.89 14.68
N SER A 177 -13.64 -3.87 15.56
CA SER A 177 -13.01 -3.82 16.90
C SER A 177 -11.49 -3.88 16.82
N GLN A 178 -10.82 -3.17 17.74
CA GLN A 178 -9.36 -3.23 17.86
C GLN A 178 -8.85 -4.66 18.08
N SER A 179 -9.61 -5.48 18.80
CA SER A 179 -9.26 -6.89 19.01
C SER A 179 -9.21 -7.69 17.70
N MET A 180 -10.11 -7.43 16.75
CA MET A 180 -10.09 -8.07 15.43
C MET A 180 -8.87 -7.65 14.62
N LEU A 181 -8.52 -6.36 14.64
CA LEU A 181 -7.31 -5.87 13.98
C LEU A 181 -6.02 -6.45 14.60
N HIS A 182 -6.00 -6.61 15.93
CA HIS A 182 -4.88 -7.28 16.63
C HIS A 182 -4.73 -8.74 16.20
N GLU A 183 -5.84 -9.49 16.12
CA GLU A 183 -5.80 -10.88 15.67
C GLU A 183 -5.41 -11.00 14.20
N GLN A 184 -5.92 -10.13 13.34
CA GLN A 184 -5.53 -10.08 11.93
C GLN A 184 -4.03 -9.79 11.78
N LEU A 185 -3.49 -8.78 12.48
CA LEU A 185 -2.07 -8.46 12.42
C LEU A 185 -1.18 -9.63 12.86
N LYS A 186 -1.61 -10.40 13.86
CA LYS A 186 -0.84 -11.53 14.39
C LYS A 186 -0.95 -12.79 13.55
N ARG A 187 -2.11 -13.07 12.97
CA ARG A 187 -2.48 -14.41 12.49
C ARG A 187 -2.73 -14.50 11.00
N ASP A 188 -2.96 -13.38 10.33
CA ASP A 188 -3.21 -13.42 8.90
C ASP A 188 -1.96 -13.97 8.18
N SER A 189 -2.13 -15.06 7.45
CA SER A 189 -1.05 -15.65 6.66
C SER A 189 -0.64 -14.78 5.48
N ASP A 190 -1.59 -13.93 4.99
CA ASP A 190 -1.34 -13.02 3.89
C ASP A 190 -0.64 -11.73 4.38
N PRO A 191 0.52 -11.40 3.84
CA PRO A 191 1.22 -10.16 4.16
C PRO A 191 0.37 -8.89 3.97
N ILE A 192 -0.46 -8.82 2.93
CA ILE A 192 -1.30 -7.64 2.66
C ILE A 192 -2.39 -7.49 3.72
N GLY A 193 -2.98 -8.59 4.19
CA GLY A 193 -3.92 -8.54 5.31
C GLY A 193 -3.29 -8.01 6.60
N ARG A 194 -2.05 -8.40 6.90
CA ARG A 194 -1.29 -7.84 8.03
C ARG A 194 -0.96 -6.35 7.82
N ILE A 195 -0.65 -5.93 6.59
CA ILE A 195 -0.43 -4.52 6.23
C ILE A 195 -1.71 -3.70 6.47
N GLU A 196 -2.87 -4.17 6.04
CA GLU A 196 -4.16 -3.49 6.25
C GLU A 196 -4.46 -3.32 7.75
N ALA A 197 -4.22 -4.37 8.55
CA ALA A 197 -4.38 -4.31 9.99
C ALA A 197 -3.42 -3.29 10.65
N ALA A 198 -2.13 -3.31 10.28
CA ALA A 198 -1.14 -2.37 10.81
C ALA A 198 -1.51 -0.92 10.49
N GLN A 199 -1.96 -0.63 9.27
CA GLN A 199 -2.39 0.71 8.86
C GLN A 199 -3.62 1.18 9.64
N SER A 200 -4.58 0.29 9.88
CA SER A 200 -5.80 0.60 10.66
C SER A 200 -5.49 0.85 12.14
N LEU A 201 -4.44 0.22 12.67
CA LEU A 201 -3.99 0.40 14.05
C LEU A 201 -3.15 1.67 14.28
N ALA A 202 -2.73 2.38 13.23
CA ALA A 202 -1.82 3.52 13.28
C ALA A 202 -2.42 4.82 13.87
N THR A 203 -3.59 4.76 14.53
CA THR A 203 -4.33 5.94 15.00
C THR A 203 -4.40 6.08 16.51
N LYS A 204 -4.03 5.04 17.28
CA LYS A 204 -4.20 5.03 18.74
C LYS A 204 -2.92 4.62 19.44
N THR A 205 -2.51 5.39 20.44
CA THR A 205 -1.32 5.11 21.28
C THR A 205 -1.39 3.76 22.00
N ALA A 206 -2.60 3.31 22.36
CA ALA A 206 -2.81 1.98 22.97
C ALA A 206 -2.30 0.82 22.10
N ASN A 207 -2.13 1.02 20.79
CA ASN A 207 -1.67 0.01 19.84
C ASN A 207 -0.14 -0.13 19.80
N VAL A 208 0.63 0.77 20.42
CA VAL A 208 2.10 0.72 20.40
C VAL A 208 2.63 -0.63 20.88
N LYS A 209 2.07 -1.18 21.93
CA LYS A 209 2.49 -2.48 22.50
C LYS A 209 2.35 -3.63 21.48
N ILE A 210 1.19 -3.75 20.84
CA ILE A 210 0.94 -4.83 19.87
C ILE A 210 1.78 -4.64 18.60
N LEU A 211 1.87 -3.42 18.06
CA LEU A 211 2.69 -3.11 16.90
C LEU A 211 4.17 -3.40 17.17
N SER A 212 4.69 -3.04 18.35
CA SER A 212 6.06 -3.34 18.76
C SER A 212 6.33 -4.84 18.85
N GLN A 213 5.39 -5.61 19.41
CA GLN A 213 5.51 -7.08 19.49
C GLN A 213 5.53 -7.72 18.11
N CYS A 214 4.61 -7.32 17.23
CA CYS A 214 4.55 -7.84 15.87
C CYS A 214 5.78 -7.42 15.06
N LEU A 215 6.24 -6.16 15.16
CA LEU A 215 7.45 -5.70 14.46
C LEU A 215 8.65 -6.55 14.83
N LYS A 216 8.82 -6.89 16.12
CA LYS A 216 9.96 -7.68 16.59
C LYS A 216 10.05 -9.07 15.93
N SER A 217 8.90 -9.72 15.68
CA SER A 217 8.84 -11.09 15.13
C SER A 217 8.58 -11.15 13.63
N GLU A 218 8.29 -10.02 12.98
CA GLU A 218 7.93 -9.99 11.56
C GLU A 218 9.16 -10.26 10.67
N THR A 219 8.97 -11.12 9.69
CA THR A 219 10.00 -11.52 8.73
C THR A 219 9.77 -10.98 7.33
N ASP A 220 8.52 -10.66 6.99
CA ASP A 220 8.20 -9.97 5.74
C ASP A 220 8.57 -8.49 5.85
N TRP A 221 9.47 -8.03 4.97
CA TRP A 221 9.97 -6.66 5.01
C TRP A 221 8.89 -5.61 4.71
N GLY A 222 7.89 -5.94 3.87
CA GLY A 222 6.78 -5.03 3.52
C GLY A 222 5.85 -4.83 4.71
N VAL A 223 5.51 -5.90 5.43
CA VAL A 223 4.72 -5.85 6.67
C VAL A 223 5.48 -5.09 7.75
N ALA A 224 6.75 -5.43 7.98
CA ALA A 224 7.58 -4.75 8.97
C ALA A 224 7.69 -3.25 8.71
N HIS A 225 7.84 -2.86 7.43
CA HIS A 225 7.85 -1.45 7.02
C HIS A 225 6.53 -0.74 7.37
N ARG A 226 5.38 -1.37 7.12
CA ARG A 226 4.07 -0.79 7.46
C ARG A 226 3.81 -0.70 8.96
N ILE A 227 4.25 -1.70 9.71
CA ILE A 227 4.19 -1.64 11.18
C ILE A 227 5.07 -0.50 11.71
N ALA A 228 6.30 -0.36 11.19
CA ALA A 228 7.19 0.73 11.55
C ALA A 228 6.56 2.11 11.22
N GLN A 229 5.97 2.26 10.03
CA GLN A 229 5.25 3.48 9.66
C GLN A 229 4.06 3.76 10.60
N ALA A 230 3.32 2.74 11.01
CA ALA A 230 2.24 2.88 11.98
C ALA A 230 2.74 3.42 13.33
N LEU A 231 3.86 2.88 13.84
CA LEU A 231 4.51 3.39 15.04
C LEU A 231 4.99 4.84 14.87
N GLY A 232 5.63 5.16 13.74
CA GLY A 232 6.06 6.53 13.43
C GLY A 232 4.89 7.52 13.38
N LYS A 233 3.72 7.10 12.85
CA LYS A 233 2.50 7.92 12.79
C LYS A 233 1.86 8.12 14.17
N ILE A 234 1.89 7.10 15.03
CA ILE A 234 1.42 7.21 16.43
C ILE A 234 2.29 8.20 17.19
N SER A 235 3.62 8.19 16.93
CA SER A 235 4.59 9.08 17.56
C SER A 235 4.70 8.88 19.08
N GLY A 236 5.43 9.75 19.77
CA GLY A 236 5.67 9.70 21.22
C GLY A 236 6.78 8.73 21.65
N ASP A 237 7.20 8.84 22.90
CA ASP A 237 8.37 8.15 23.45
C ASP A 237 8.29 6.63 23.33
N ALA A 238 7.14 6.04 23.63
CA ALA A 238 6.96 4.59 23.58
C ALA A 238 7.11 4.04 22.14
N ALA A 239 6.60 4.77 21.14
CA ALA A 239 6.72 4.37 19.74
C ALA A 239 8.16 4.54 19.23
N ARG A 240 8.82 5.66 19.59
CA ARG A 240 10.25 5.88 19.30
C ARG A 240 11.12 4.75 19.86
N ASP A 241 10.97 4.46 21.17
CA ASP A 241 11.81 3.47 21.84
C ASP A 241 11.56 2.05 21.30
N ALA A 242 10.31 1.75 20.90
CA ALA A 242 9.98 0.51 20.20
C ALA A 242 10.69 0.39 18.84
N LEU A 243 10.72 1.47 18.06
CA LEU A 243 11.41 1.51 16.77
C LEU A 243 12.94 1.36 16.93
N ILE A 244 13.55 2.07 17.87
CA ILE A 244 14.99 1.96 18.17
C ILE A 244 15.34 0.52 18.59
N LYS A 245 14.54 -0.08 19.45
CA LYS A 245 14.74 -1.49 19.87
C LYS A 245 14.62 -2.46 18.72
N ALA A 246 13.63 -2.26 17.83
CA ALA A 246 13.45 -3.11 16.65
C ALA A 246 14.60 -2.94 15.65
N LEU A 247 15.11 -1.72 15.44
CA LEU A 247 16.26 -1.45 14.57
C LEU A 247 17.49 -2.26 14.97
N ASN A 248 17.77 -2.31 16.25
CA ASN A 248 18.90 -3.07 16.80
C ASN A 248 18.68 -4.60 16.76
N HIS A 249 17.46 -5.05 16.64
CA HIS A 249 17.11 -6.48 16.62
C HIS A 249 17.17 -7.10 15.23
N HIS A 250 16.72 -6.37 14.20
CA HIS A 250 16.56 -6.93 12.87
C HIS A 250 17.86 -7.03 12.08
N LYS A 251 18.14 -8.25 11.57
CA LYS A 251 19.31 -8.51 10.72
C LYS A 251 19.09 -8.13 9.25
N GLN A 252 17.85 -8.13 8.79
CA GLN A 252 17.50 -7.86 7.39
C GLN A 252 17.58 -6.35 7.08
N ALA A 253 18.45 -5.97 6.15
CA ALA A 253 18.69 -4.56 5.77
C ALA A 253 17.41 -3.83 5.31
N LYS A 254 16.52 -4.50 4.56
CA LYS A 254 15.25 -3.91 4.12
C LYS A 254 14.33 -3.54 5.28
N ILE A 255 14.31 -4.33 6.35
CA ILE A 255 13.52 -4.03 7.57
C ILE A 255 14.14 -2.85 8.30
N ARG A 256 15.48 -2.85 8.53
CA ARG A 256 16.16 -1.71 9.15
C ARG A 256 15.96 -0.42 8.39
N TRP A 257 16.04 -0.46 7.06
CA TRP A 257 15.74 0.67 6.18
C TRP A 257 14.33 1.24 6.43
N GLY A 258 13.31 0.38 6.50
CA GLY A 258 11.91 0.79 6.79
C GLY A 258 11.73 1.39 8.18
N ILE A 259 12.42 0.83 9.19
CA ILE A 259 12.39 1.35 10.57
C ILE A 259 13.04 2.74 10.64
N ILE A 260 14.18 2.96 9.95
CA ILE A 260 14.84 4.26 9.90
C ILE A 260 13.95 5.31 9.25
N GLN A 261 13.22 4.96 8.19
CA GLN A 261 12.26 5.88 7.58
C GLN A 261 11.14 6.29 8.56
N ALA A 262 10.71 5.38 9.42
CA ALA A 262 9.75 5.70 10.48
C ALA A 262 10.38 6.57 11.58
N LEU A 263 11.62 6.30 11.98
CA LEU A 263 12.36 7.14 12.93
C LEU A 263 12.59 8.56 12.41
N ALA A 264 12.69 8.75 11.09
CA ALA A 264 12.83 10.05 10.47
C ALA A 264 11.60 10.98 10.64
N THR A 265 10.52 10.53 11.27
CA THR A 265 9.37 11.38 11.64
C THR A 265 9.52 12.06 13.01
N PHE A 266 10.52 11.67 13.82
CA PHE A 266 10.77 12.22 15.15
C PHE A 266 11.74 13.42 15.07
N SER A 267 11.21 14.57 14.65
CA SER A 267 12.00 15.80 14.47
C SER A 267 12.62 16.27 15.80
N GLY A 268 13.91 16.62 15.78
CA GLY A 268 14.64 17.15 16.92
C GLY A 268 14.94 16.15 18.06
N ASP A 269 14.60 14.87 17.88
CA ASP A 269 14.82 13.86 18.94
C ASP A 269 16.28 13.42 19.00
N GLU A 270 16.95 13.72 20.11
CA GLU A 270 18.35 13.45 20.32
C GLU A 270 18.68 11.94 20.46
N LYS A 271 17.74 11.13 21.00
CA LYS A 271 17.91 9.68 21.07
C LYS A 271 17.90 9.06 19.69
N VAL A 272 16.97 9.55 18.83
CA VAL A 272 16.93 9.11 17.43
C VAL A 272 18.19 9.55 16.71
N ALA A 273 18.63 10.79 16.87
CA ALA A 273 19.86 11.29 16.25
C ALA A 273 21.08 10.44 16.65
N SER A 274 21.23 10.15 17.94
CA SER A 274 22.32 9.30 18.44
C SER A 274 22.26 7.87 17.85
N CYS A 275 21.06 7.29 17.79
CA CYS A 275 20.86 5.97 17.19
C CYS A 275 21.23 5.96 15.69
N LEU A 276 20.76 6.95 14.92
CA LEU A 276 21.03 7.05 13.48
C LEU A 276 22.53 7.28 13.18
N LYS A 277 23.24 8.06 14.00
CA LYS A 277 24.70 8.24 13.88
C LYS A 277 25.44 6.90 14.04
N LYS A 278 25.09 6.10 15.06
CA LYS A 278 25.67 4.76 15.27
C LYS A 278 25.41 3.82 14.09
N VAL A 279 24.20 3.85 13.54
CA VAL A 279 23.83 3.01 12.38
C VAL A 279 24.59 3.46 11.12
N ALA A 280 24.73 4.76 10.89
CA ALA A 280 25.49 5.30 9.76
C ALA A 280 26.97 4.90 9.81
N GLU A 281 27.56 4.79 11.02
CA GLU A 281 28.95 4.40 11.20
C GLU A 281 29.21 2.89 11.06
N GLY A 282 28.24 2.05 11.46
CA GLY A 282 28.49 0.62 11.67
C GLY A 282 27.58 -0.36 10.92
N ASP A 283 26.58 0.08 10.16
CA ASP A 283 25.70 -0.85 9.45
C ASP A 283 26.43 -1.46 8.22
N PRO A 284 26.36 -2.79 8.03
CA PRO A 284 27.02 -3.46 6.90
C PRO A 284 26.40 -3.14 5.54
N SER A 285 25.21 -2.52 5.52
CA SER A 285 24.50 -2.17 4.29
C SER A 285 24.64 -0.68 3.98
N TYR A 286 25.30 -0.35 2.87
CA TYR A 286 25.41 1.03 2.39
C TYR A 286 24.05 1.70 2.16
N ARG A 287 22.98 0.93 1.88
CA ARG A 287 21.60 1.47 1.79
C ARG A 287 21.06 1.90 3.14
N VAL A 288 21.36 1.14 4.19
CA VAL A 288 20.96 1.48 5.57
C VAL A 288 21.77 2.66 6.07
N GLU A 289 23.10 2.68 5.78
CA GLU A 289 23.95 3.83 6.01
C GLU A 289 23.37 5.09 5.35
N ALA A 290 23.14 5.07 4.03
CA ALA A 290 22.62 6.21 3.28
C ALA A 290 21.26 6.72 3.81
N VAL A 291 20.33 5.83 4.12
CA VAL A 291 19.03 6.27 4.68
C VAL A 291 19.17 6.85 6.08
N SER A 292 20.13 6.38 6.89
CA SER A 292 20.44 6.92 8.22
C SER A 292 21.00 8.35 8.12
N LEU A 293 21.93 8.57 7.18
CA LEU A 293 22.46 9.92 6.88
C LEU A 293 21.35 10.86 6.42
N ALA A 294 20.52 10.44 5.48
CA ALA A 294 19.38 11.25 5.02
C ALA A 294 18.38 11.54 6.14
N ALA A 295 18.14 10.57 7.04
CA ALA A 295 17.21 10.72 8.16
C ALA A 295 17.71 11.75 9.18
N LEU A 296 19.03 11.83 9.43
CA LEU A 296 19.64 12.85 10.31
C LEU A 296 19.30 14.28 9.86
N GLY A 297 19.38 14.56 8.55
CA GLY A 297 18.94 15.84 8.02
C GLY A 297 17.44 16.06 8.19
N ARG A 298 16.63 15.05 7.89
CA ARG A 298 15.16 15.14 7.99
C ARG A 298 14.65 15.42 9.40
N ILE A 299 15.27 14.82 10.42
CA ILE A 299 14.94 15.12 11.81
C ILE A 299 15.54 16.44 12.31
N LYS A 300 16.30 17.15 11.49
CA LYS A 300 17.04 18.39 11.85
C LYS A 300 17.91 18.15 13.09
N ALA A 301 18.73 17.08 13.04
CA ALA A 301 19.63 16.74 14.15
C ALA A 301 20.64 17.87 14.41
N LYS A 302 20.77 18.29 15.67
CA LYS A 302 21.71 19.33 16.08
C LYS A 302 23.15 18.91 15.80
N ASP A 303 23.98 19.88 15.43
CA ASP A 303 25.43 19.70 15.21
C ASP A 303 25.78 18.52 14.27
N CYS A 304 24.92 18.27 13.28
CA CYS A 304 25.03 17.10 12.42
C CYS A 304 25.86 17.35 11.15
N ARG A 305 26.07 18.61 10.72
CA ARG A 305 26.77 18.94 9.48
C ARG A 305 28.16 18.30 9.40
N LYS A 306 29.02 18.56 10.36
CA LYS A 306 30.38 17.98 10.39
C LYS A 306 30.39 16.45 10.42
N PHE A 307 29.39 15.84 11.06
CA PHE A 307 29.23 14.40 11.04
C PHE A 307 28.92 13.89 9.64
N LEU A 308 27.99 14.53 8.93
CA LEU A 308 27.59 14.16 7.56
C LEU A 308 28.75 14.34 6.56
N GLU A 309 29.48 15.44 6.65
CA GLU A 309 30.62 15.76 5.77
C GLU A 309 31.72 14.68 5.82
N ARG A 310 31.91 14.00 6.95
CA ARG A 310 32.89 12.90 7.08
C ARG A 310 32.63 11.71 6.16
N PHE A 311 31.42 11.57 5.63
CA PHE A 311 31.02 10.48 4.77
C PHE A 311 31.01 10.82 3.27
N LEU A 312 31.36 12.07 2.89
CA LEU A 312 31.30 12.53 1.49
C LEU A 312 32.22 11.73 0.56
N ASP A 313 33.40 11.34 1.05
CA ASP A 313 34.39 10.61 0.26
C ASP A 313 34.24 9.09 0.39
N ARG A 314 33.23 8.62 1.13
CA ARG A 314 33.00 7.19 1.31
C ARG A 314 32.35 6.60 0.06
N PRO A 315 33.00 5.62 -0.61
CA PRO A 315 32.45 5.05 -1.82
C PRO A 315 31.17 4.29 -1.56
N SER A 316 30.18 4.45 -2.42
CA SER A 316 28.93 3.71 -2.39
C SER A 316 28.42 3.45 -3.81
N HIS A 317 27.61 2.40 -3.98
CA HIS A 317 27.04 2.08 -5.29
C HIS A 317 26.18 3.25 -5.80
N ASN A 318 26.46 3.72 -7.03
CA ASN A 318 25.78 4.85 -7.68
C ASN A 318 25.75 6.12 -6.80
N ASP A 319 26.79 6.39 -6.07
CA ASP A 319 26.94 7.57 -5.17
C ASP A 319 25.75 7.78 -4.20
N MET A 320 25.09 6.70 -3.83
CA MET A 320 23.90 6.73 -2.97
C MET A 320 24.18 7.41 -1.62
N GLY A 321 25.36 7.18 -1.05
CA GLY A 321 25.81 7.81 0.20
C GLY A 321 25.94 9.33 0.02
N ARG A 322 26.68 9.78 -0.99
CA ARG A 322 26.87 11.21 -1.29
C ARG A 322 25.55 11.92 -1.57
N ALA A 323 24.68 11.32 -2.38
CA ALA A 323 23.34 11.86 -2.64
C ALA A 323 22.48 11.97 -1.36
N ALA A 324 22.59 11.02 -0.43
CA ALA A 324 21.91 11.07 0.86
C ALA A 324 22.43 12.20 1.74
N ILE A 325 23.75 12.44 1.74
CA ILE A 325 24.39 13.52 2.50
C ILE A 325 23.96 14.89 1.97
N PHE A 326 23.99 15.13 0.67
CA PHE A 326 23.52 16.40 0.11
C PHE A 326 22.06 16.70 0.43
N ARG A 327 21.19 15.68 0.37
CA ARG A 327 19.79 15.82 0.81
C ARG A 327 19.69 16.11 2.31
N ALA A 328 20.55 15.50 3.13
CA ALA A 328 20.56 15.75 4.57
C ALA A 328 21.03 17.18 4.87
N LEU A 329 22.12 17.62 4.26
CA LEU A 329 22.65 18.99 4.41
C LEU A 329 21.61 20.05 4.00
N ALA A 330 20.92 19.83 2.88
CA ALA A 330 19.85 20.72 2.44
C ALA A 330 18.67 20.80 3.44
N ASN A 331 18.36 19.71 4.13
CA ASN A 331 17.29 19.67 5.14
C ASN A 331 17.69 20.29 6.49
N LEU A 332 18.99 20.43 6.78
CA LEU A 332 19.45 21.03 8.04
C LEU A 332 19.23 22.56 8.07
N GLU A 333 19.05 23.21 6.89
CA GLU A 333 18.92 24.66 6.80
C GLU A 333 20.14 25.40 7.42
N ASP A 334 21.32 24.80 7.34
CA ASP A 334 22.59 25.37 7.83
C ASP A 334 23.26 26.15 6.69
N GLU A 335 23.40 27.46 6.85
CA GLU A 335 24.01 28.32 5.82
C GLU A 335 25.42 27.87 5.43
N ASN A 336 26.19 27.31 6.36
CA ASN A 336 27.54 26.79 6.10
C ASN A 336 27.55 25.51 5.27
N ALA A 337 26.42 24.82 5.12
CA ALA A 337 26.29 23.62 4.28
C ALA A 337 26.24 23.98 2.78
N TRP A 338 25.92 25.22 2.43
CA TRP A 338 25.77 25.67 1.06
C TRP A 338 27.01 25.47 0.20
N GLN A 339 28.18 25.80 0.72
CA GLN A 339 29.46 25.60 0.00
C GLN A 339 29.68 24.14 -0.33
N THR A 340 29.46 23.24 0.62
CA THR A 340 29.59 21.78 0.43
C THR A 340 28.57 21.26 -0.61
N ILE A 341 27.36 21.80 -0.61
CA ILE A 341 26.32 21.41 -1.58
C ILE A 341 26.70 21.87 -2.99
N MET A 342 27.19 23.12 -3.15
CA MET A 342 27.62 23.66 -4.44
C MET A 342 28.78 22.89 -5.05
N GLN A 343 29.79 22.49 -4.25
CA GLN A 343 30.87 21.63 -4.70
C GLN A 343 30.36 20.28 -5.25
N GLY A 344 29.26 19.75 -4.67
CA GLY A 344 28.62 18.55 -5.18
C GLY A 344 27.87 18.74 -6.51
N ALA A 345 27.39 19.96 -6.79
CA ALA A 345 26.70 20.27 -8.05
C ALA A 345 27.67 20.38 -9.25
N GLU A 346 28.93 20.66 -9.02
CA GLU A 346 29.98 20.73 -10.07
C GLU A 346 30.44 19.33 -10.54
N TYR A 347 29.94 18.27 -9.91
CA TYR A 347 30.37 16.88 -10.13
C TYR A 347 29.42 16.12 -11.09
N GLY A 348 28.76 16.82 -12.02
CA GLY A 348 27.81 16.26 -12.96
C GLY A 348 28.41 15.91 -14.31
#